data_746f8fb3febf10879a79324c58c46681
#
_entry.id   746f8fb3febf10879a79324c58c46681
#
_cell.length_a   1.000
_cell.length_b   1.000
_cell.length_c   1.000
_cell.angle_alpha   90.00
_cell.angle_beta   90.00
_cell.angle_gamma   90.00
#
_symmetry.space_group_name_H-M   'P 1'
#
loop_
_entity.id
_entity.type
_entity.pdbx_description
1 polymer ?
#
loop_
_entity_poly.entity_id
_entity_poly.type
_entity_poly.pdbx_seq_one_letter_code
_entity_poly.pdbx_strand_id
1 'polypeptide(L)'
;MKAYTINYDLKAPDRNYDGLYEAIKKSPKWWHYLESTWIIITNETPNQIWQRIEPFVDKNDYLLIIEVRDNVQGWLPKDAWDWIHTNVPR
;
A
#
# COMPACT_ATOMS: atom_id res chain seq x y z
N MET A 1 0.64 10.64 -11.86
CA MET A 1 0.48 9.36 -11.14
C MET A 1 -0.67 9.47 -10.16
N LYS A 2 -1.23 8.34 -9.79
CA LYS A 2 -2.29 8.25 -8.81
C LYS A 2 -1.77 7.63 -7.52
N ALA A 3 -2.52 7.81 -6.43
CA ALA A 3 -2.19 7.22 -5.14
C ALA A 3 -3.21 6.15 -4.80
N TYR A 4 -2.72 5.05 -4.23
CA TYR A 4 -3.56 3.94 -3.77
C TYR A 4 -3.12 3.53 -2.38
N THR A 5 -4.08 3.12 -1.55
CA THR A 5 -3.75 2.37 -0.36
C THR A 5 -3.81 0.88 -0.68
N ILE A 6 -2.90 0.14 -0.06
CA ILE A 6 -2.93 -1.33 -0.04
C ILE A 6 -3.17 -1.69 1.41
N ASN A 7 -4.32 -2.31 1.66
CA ASN A 7 -4.77 -2.65 3.01
C ASN A 7 -4.91 -4.16 3.09
N TYR A 8 -4.40 -4.77 4.14
CA TYR A 8 -4.46 -6.21 4.22
C TYR A 8 -4.68 -6.71 5.64
N ASP A 9 -5.17 -7.94 5.68
CA ASP A 9 -5.32 -8.73 6.88
C ASP A 9 -4.67 -10.08 6.58
N LEU A 10 -3.43 -10.26 7.02
CA LEU A 10 -2.62 -11.43 6.70
C LEU A 10 -2.89 -12.53 7.71
N LYS A 11 -3.32 -13.69 7.21
CA LYS A 11 -3.88 -14.77 8.05
C LYS A 11 -2.97 -15.99 8.21
N ALA A 12 -1.80 -16.01 7.56
CA ALA A 12 -0.90 -17.15 7.63
C ALA A 12 0.31 -16.82 8.52
N PRO A 13 0.25 -17.05 9.85
CA PRO A 13 1.29 -16.60 10.78
C PRO A 13 2.66 -17.22 10.50
N ASP A 14 2.71 -18.41 9.93
CA ASP A 14 3.98 -19.09 9.62
C ASP A 14 4.52 -18.71 8.24
N ARG A 15 3.80 -17.92 7.47
CA ARG A 15 4.22 -17.52 6.13
C ARG A 15 5.14 -16.31 6.21
N ASN A 16 6.22 -16.34 5.42
CA ASN A 16 7.08 -15.19 5.25
C ASN A 16 6.49 -14.27 4.19
N TYR A 17 6.09 -13.06 4.58
CA TYR A 17 5.50 -12.06 3.69
C TYR A 17 6.51 -11.07 3.11
N ASP A 18 7.81 -11.33 3.26
CA ASP A 18 8.84 -10.41 2.73
C ASP A 18 8.69 -10.21 1.22
N GLY A 19 8.30 -11.25 0.48
CA GLY A 19 8.03 -11.14 -0.95
C GLY A 19 6.93 -10.15 -1.28
N LEU A 20 5.85 -10.14 -0.49
CA LEU A 20 4.76 -9.18 -0.65
C LEU A 20 5.28 -7.75 -0.41
N TYR A 21 6.00 -7.53 0.68
CA TYR A 21 6.52 -6.20 1.01
C TYR A 21 7.48 -5.70 -0.06
N GLU A 22 8.37 -6.56 -0.54
CA GLU A 22 9.31 -6.18 -1.61
C GLU A 22 8.57 -5.89 -2.92
N ALA A 23 7.52 -6.62 -3.24
CA ALA A 23 6.71 -6.35 -4.42
C ALA A 23 6.02 -4.99 -4.33
N ILE A 24 5.48 -4.64 -3.16
CA ILE A 24 4.87 -3.32 -2.93
C ILE A 24 5.91 -2.21 -3.08
N LYS A 25 7.11 -2.41 -2.55
CA LYS A 25 8.21 -1.43 -2.61
C LYS A 25 8.75 -1.19 -4.02
N LYS A 26 8.38 -2.00 -4.99
CA LYS A 26 8.71 -1.75 -6.40
C LYS A 26 7.91 -0.62 -7.01
N SER A 27 6.91 -0.10 -6.32
CA SER A 27 6.18 1.10 -6.74
C SER A 27 7.13 2.30 -6.81
N PRO A 28 6.92 3.27 -7.72
CA PRO A 28 7.79 4.44 -7.82
C PRO A 28 7.99 5.19 -6.50
N LYS A 29 6.93 5.28 -5.69
CA LYS A 29 7.02 5.83 -4.32
C LYS A 29 6.11 5.00 -3.43
N TRP A 30 6.51 4.85 -2.17
CA TRP A 30 5.72 4.12 -1.19
C TRP A 30 5.88 4.71 0.20
N TRP A 31 4.85 4.45 1.04
CA TRP A 31 4.74 4.93 2.41
C TRP A 31 4.26 3.76 3.27
N HIS A 32 4.88 3.52 4.40
CA HIS A 32 4.49 2.42 5.28
C HIS A 32 4.69 2.82 6.73
N TYR A 33 3.76 3.63 7.25
CA TYR A 33 3.77 4.06 8.65
C TYR A 33 2.71 3.36 9.49
N LEU A 34 1.78 2.65 8.85
CA LEU A 34 0.80 1.80 9.52
C LEU A 34 1.11 0.36 9.20
N GLU A 35 0.90 -0.53 10.19
CA GLU A 35 1.35 -1.91 10.10
C GLU A 35 0.72 -2.66 8.92
N SER A 36 -0.58 -2.45 8.69
CA SER A 36 -1.35 -3.19 7.67
C SER A 36 -1.84 -2.32 6.53
N THR A 37 -1.27 -1.13 6.37
CA THR A 37 -1.67 -0.19 5.32
C THR A 37 -0.44 0.46 4.71
N TRP A 38 -0.36 0.39 3.38
CA TRP A 38 0.64 1.09 2.59
C TRP A 38 -0.04 2.15 1.74
N ILE A 39 0.67 3.21 1.39
CA ILE A 39 0.27 4.12 0.33
C ILE A 39 1.34 4.00 -0.76
N ILE A 40 0.90 3.86 -2.01
CA ILE A 40 1.82 3.83 -3.15
C ILE A 40 1.41 4.88 -4.17
N ILE A 41 2.40 5.38 -4.89
CA ILE A 41 2.21 6.30 -6.01
C ILE A 41 2.64 5.56 -7.26
N THR A 42 1.74 5.44 -8.23
CA THR A 42 1.99 4.67 -9.45
C THR A 42 1.05 5.08 -10.57
N ASN A 43 1.44 4.76 -11.81
CA ASN A 43 0.56 4.91 -12.98
C ASN A 43 -0.29 3.67 -13.25
N GLU A 44 -0.10 2.61 -12.47
CA GLU A 44 -0.83 1.36 -12.63
C GLU A 44 -2.31 1.52 -12.27
N THR A 45 -3.15 0.67 -12.86
CA THR A 45 -4.53 0.49 -12.39
C THR A 45 -4.52 -0.43 -11.17
N PRO A 46 -5.61 -0.44 -10.37
CA PRO A 46 -5.71 -1.40 -9.25
C PRO A 46 -5.51 -2.84 -9.69
N ASN A 47 -6.02 -3.21 -10.87
CA ASN A 47 -5.85 -4.57 -11.38
C ASN A 47 -4.39 -4.88 -11.68
N GLN A 48 -3.66 -3.92 -12.24
CA GLN A 48 -2.23 -4.10 -12.51
C GLN A 48 -1.43 -4.22 -11.22
N ILE A 49 -1.76 -3.44 -10.22
CA ILE A 49 -1.13 -3.55 -8.88
C ILE A 49 -1.40 -4.94 -8.32
N TRP A 50 -2.65 -5.40 -8.37
CA TRP A 50 -3.02 -6.72 -7.87
C TRP A 50 -2.24 -7.83 -8.57
N GLN A 51 -2.14 -7.79 -9.91
CA GLN A 51 -1.38 -8.77 -10.67
C GLN A 51 0.09 -8.84 -10.24
N ARG A 52 0.65 -7.70 -9.85
CA ARG A 52 2.05 -7.61 -9.43
C ARG A 52 2.27 -8.23 -8.05
N ILE A 53 1.30 -8.10 -7.13
CA ILE A 53 1.48 -8.53 -5.74
C ILE A 53 0.79 -9.85 -5.40
N GLU A 54 -0.19 -10.26 -6.19
CA GLU A 54 -0.98 -11.47 -5.96
C GLU A 54 -0.13 -12.73 -5.70
N PRO A 55 0.96 -12.98 -6.44
CA PRO A 55 1.75 -14.19 -6.22
C PRO A 55 2.31 -14.34 -4.80
N PHE A 56 2.35 -13.26 -4.03
CA PHE A 56 2.92 -13.24 -2.69
C PHE A 56 1.86 -13.23 -1.61
N VAL A 57 0.58 -13.32 -1.97
CA VAL A 57 -0.55 -13.30 -1.04
C VAL A 57 -1.06 -14.72 -0.86
N ASP A 58 -1.36 -15.10 0.38
CA ASP A 58 -1.94 -16.40 0.69
C ASP A 58 -3.45 -16.41 0.39
N LYS A 59 -3.97 -17.56 -0.01
CA LYS A 59 -5.39 -17.67 -0.36
C LYS A 59 -6.33 -17.36 0.81
N ASN A 60 -5.83 -17.40 2.04
CA ASN A 60 -6.61 -17.10 3.24
C ASN A 60 -6.51 -15.64 3.67
N ASP A 61 -5.65 -14.85 3.01
CA ASP A 61 -5.49 -13.43 3.32
C ASP A 61 -6.62 -12.61 2.71
N TYR A 62 -6.87 -11.44 3.31
CA TYR A 62 -7.71 -10.40 2.69
C TYR A 62 -6.83 -9.23 2.32
N LEU A 63 -7.11 -8.63 1.18
CA LEU A 63 -6.35 -7.48 0.71
C LEU A 63 -7.24 -6.59 -0.16
N LEU A 64 -7.12 -5.28 0.01
CA LEU A 64 -7.92 -4.30 -0.71
C LEU A 64 -7.04 -3.16 -1.19
N ILE A 65 -7.15 -2.82 -2.47
CA ILE A 65 -6.45 -1.69 -3.09
C ILE A 65 -7.49 -0.62 -3.40
N ILE A 66 -7.29 0.59 -2.88
CA ILE A 66 -8.24 1.70 -3.05
C ILE A 66 -7.48 2.92 -3.55
N GLU A 67 -7.99 3.57 -4.58
CA GLU A 67 -7.47 4.86 -4.99
C GLU A 67 -7.83 5.92 -3.94
N VAL A 68 -6.86 6.76 -3.59
CA VAL A 68 -7.02 7.80 -2.57
C VAL A 68 -6.49 9.13 -3.05
N ARG A 69 -6.90 10.19 -2.37
CA ARG A 69 -6.38 11.53 -2.59
C ARG A 69 -6.11 12.20 -1.24
N ASP A 70 -5.46 13.36 -1.28
CA ASP A 70 -5.10 14.08 -0.06
C ASP A 70 -6.33 14.81 0.52
N ASN A 71 -7.24 14.02 1.04
CA ASN A 71 -8.40 14.45 1.81
C ASN A 71 -8.49 13.48 2.99
N VAL A 72 -7.61 13.71 3.97
CA VAL A 72 -7.29 12.72 5.00
C VAL A 72 -7.19 13.40 6.37
N GLN A 73 -7.38 12.62 7.40
CA GLN A 73 -7.20 13.05 8.79
C GLN A 73 -6.80 11.84 9.63
N GLY A 74 -6.11 12.10 10.72
CA GLY A 74 -5.70 11.04 11.63
C GLY A 74 -4.60 11.50 12.58
N TRP A 75 -3.90 10.55 13.14
CA TRP A 75 -2.80 10.79 14.08
C TRP A 75 -1.57 10.03 13.59
N LEU A 76 -0.57 10.74 13.10
CA LEU A 76 0.64 10.17 12.51
C LEU A 76 1.85 11.02 12.90
N PRO A 77 3.07 10.46 12.83
CA PRO A 77 4.28 11.27 12.94
C PRO A 77 4.34 12.33 11.83
N LYS A 78 5.08 13.40 12.11
CA LYS A 78 5.20 14.52 11.15
C LYS A 78 5.69 14.07 9.79
N ASP A 79 6.67 13.18 9.74
CA ASP A 79 7.23 12.68 8.47
C ASP A 79 6.17 12.00 7.60
N ALA A 80 5.26 11.26 8.24
CA ALA A 80 4.19 10.58 7.54
C ALA A 80 3.25 11.58 6.88
N TRP A 81 2.89 12.64 7.59
CA TRP A 81 2.05 13.72 7.05
C TRP A 81 2.73 14.46 5.91
N ASP A 82 4.01 14.81 6.09
CA ASP A 82 4.76 15.53 5.06
C ASP A 82 4.79 14.73 3.76
N TRP A 83 5.00 13.43 3.85
CA TRP A 83 5.02 12.57 2.68
C TRP A 83 3.67 12.55 1.96
N ILE A 84 2.58 12.43 2.72
CA ILE A 84 1.22 12.41 2.16
C ILE A 84 0.95 13.71 1.40
N HIS A 85 1.17 14.84 2.04
CA HIS A 85 0.86 16.14 1.44
C HIS A 85 1.76 16.47 0.25
N THR A 86 2.96 15.91 0.20
CA THR A 86 3.89 16.11 -0.91
C THR A 86 3.55 15.22 -2.11
N ASN A 87 3.12 13.98 -1.88
CA ASN A 87 3.06 12.97 -2.93
C ASN A 87 1.65 12.55 -3.34
N VAL A 88 0.68 12.61 -2.44
CA VAL A 88 -0.68 12.17 -2.74
C VAL A 88 -1.45 13.29 -3.44
N PRO A 89 -2.08 13.02 -4.60
CA PRO A 89 -2.87 14.06 -5.30
C PRO A 89 -4.05 14.55 -4.48
N ARG A 90 -4.42 15.78 -4.71
CA ARG A 90 -5.58 16.41 -4.04
C ARG A 90 -6.91 16.03 -4.64
#